data_f4b84dd4a0ae512bbca072b5cf65599a
#
_entry.id   f4b84dd4a0ae512bbca072b5cf65599a
#
_cell.length_a   1.000
_cell.length_b   1.000
_cell.length_c   1.000
_cell.angle_alpha   90.00
_cell.angle_beta   90.00
_cell.angle_gamma   90.00
#
_symmetry.space_group_name_H-M   'P 1'
#
loop_
_entity.id
_entity.type
_entity.pdbx_description
1 polymer ?
#
loop_
_entity_poly.entity_id
_entity_poly.type
_entity_poly.pdbx_seq_one_letter_code
_entity_poly.pdbx_strand_id
1 'polypeptide(L)'
;MSLLLNVLLWGLGLLALAYVVMPVVIKFTQSHRARYTYLPVRPEDLGPEVAAFIRHTVHALRAEGYNAVASFRVVEGVPGVTAFAVLLVEPLALNRAQAAFTIGHGGPVTLRTPTLTVGTKFEDGTSLAVSNFADAGVFPPDP
;
A
#
# COMPACT_ATOMS: atom_id res chain seq x y z
N MET A 1 -51.81 -2.54 -20.12
CA MET A 1 -50.36 -2.38 -19.96
C MET A 1 -49.79 -3.75 -19.62
N SER A 2 -48.93 -4.28 -20.45
CA SER A 2 -48.54 -5.71 -20.37
C SER A 2 -47.68 -6.00 -19.14
N LEU A 3 -47.87 -7.17 -18.56
CA LEU A 3 -47.09 -7.70 -17.41
C LEU A 3 -45.57 -7.59 -17.67
N LEU A 4 -45.16 -7.77 -18.91
CA LEU A 4 -43.82 -7.58 -19.40
C LEU A 4 -43.27 -6.15 -19.16
N LEU A 5 -44.05 -5.12 -19.40
CA LEU A 5 -43.65 -3.72 -19.22
C LEU A 5 -43.41 -3.41 -17.74
N ASN A 6 -44.25 -3.94 -16.86
CA ASN A 6 -44.09 -3.77 -15.43
C ASN A 6 -42.83 -4.47 -14.91
N VAL A 7 -42.56 -5.68 -15.34
CA VAL A 7 -41.36 -6.42 -14.98
C VAL A 7 -40.11 -5.68 -15.45
N LEU A 8 -40.13 -5.13 -16.65
CA LEU A 8 -39.01 -4.36 -17.22
C LEU A 8 -38.75 -3.07 -16.45
N LEU A 9 -39.83 -2.33 -16.10
CA LEU A 9 -39.72 -1.11 -15.29
C LEU A 9 -39.17 -1.38 -13.89
N TRP A 10 -39.63 -2.45 -13.23
CA TRP A 10 -39.10 -2.84 -11.92
C TRP A 10 -37.65 -3.29 -11.99
N GLY A 11 -37.27 -4.04 -13.04
CA GLY A 11 -35.87 -4.42 -13.28
C GLY A 11 -34.95 -3.24 -13.48
N LEU A 12 -35.40 -2.24 -14.29
CA LEU A 12 -34.63 -1.03 -14.53
C LEU A 12 -34.51 -0.17 -13.26
N GLY A 13 -35.59 -0.09 -12.47
CA GLY A 13 -35.60 0.63 -11.19
C GLY A 13 -34.63 0.02 -10.17
N LEU A 14 -34.61 -1.32 -10.04
CA LEU A 14 -33.67 -2.02 -9.18
C LEU A 14 -32.22 -1.82 -9.63
N LEU A 15 -31.97 -1.86 -10.93
CA LEU A 15 -30.63 -1.65 -11.48
C LEU A 15 -30.14 -0.21 -11.24
N ALA A 16 -31.00 0.79 -11.43
CA ALA A 16 -30.70 2.18 -11.12
C ALA A 16 -30.45 2.40 -9.63
N LEU A 17 -31.26 1.78 -8.78
CA LEU A 17 -31.09 1.83 -7.33
C LEU A 17 -29.73 1.20 -6.91
N ALA A 18 -29.38 0.03 -7.44
CA ALA A 18 -28.10 -0.62 -7.19
C ALA A 18 -26.93 0.26 -7.64
N TYR A 19 -27.05 0.91 -8.79
CA TYR A 19 -26.00 1.78 -9.31
C TYR A 19 -25.77 3.03 -8.44
N VAL A 20 -26.79 3.56 -7.79
CA VAL A 20 -26.68 4.70 -6.88
C VAL A 20 -26.24 4.26 -5.47
N VAL A 21 -26.80 3.16 -4.97
CA VAL A 21 -26.54 2.70 -3.60
C VAL A 21 -25.15 2.08 -3.45
N MET A 22 -24.68 1.33 -4.46
CA MET A 22 -23.37 0.67 -4.37
C MET A 22 -22.19 1.63 -4.16
N PRO A 23 -22.04 2.74 -4.89
CA PRO A 23 -20.97 3.71 -4.63
C PRO A 23 -21.04 4.32 -3.22
N VAL A 24 -22.25 4.54 -2.71
CA VAL A 24 -22.45 5.08 -1.36
C VAL A 24 -22.04 4.04 -0.31
N VAL A 25 -22.46 2.79 -0.49
CA VAL A 25 -22.05 1.69 0.41
C VAL A 25 -20.55 1.50 0.37
N ILE A 26 -19.94 1.47 -0.83
CA ILE A 26 -18.48 1.36 -0.99
C ILE A 26 -17.78 2.52 -0.28
N LYS A 27 -18.25 3.76 -0.46
CA LYS A 27 -17.67 4.93 0.20
C LYS A 27 -17.71 4.81 1.73
N PHE A 28 -18.80 4.32 2.29
CA PHE A 28 -18.95 4.21 3.75
C PHE A 28 -18.28 2.96 4.34
N THR A 29 -18.23 1.87 3.61
CA THR A 29 -17.62 0.62 4.09
C THR A 29 -16.11 0.54 3.80
N GLN A 30 -15.66 1.18 2.72
CA GLN A 30 -14.26 1.20 2.31
C GLN A 30 -13.58 2.56 2.54
N SER A 31 -14.20 3.47 3.29
CA SER A 31 -13.53 4.70 3.73
C SER A 31 -12.42 4.31 4.71
N HIS A 32 -11.26 3.96 4.18
CA HIS A 32 -10.05 3.82 4.97
C HIS A 32 -9.74 5.17 5.61
N ARG A 33 -9.42 5.16 6.89
CA ARG A 33 -8.94 6.38 7.54
C ARG A 33 -7.74 6.88 6.74
N ALA A 34 -7.83 8.09 6.21
CA ALA A 34 -6.77 8.72 5.42
C ALA A 34 -5.50 9.03 6.26
N ARG A 35 -5.52 8.72 7.54
CA ARG A 35 -4.38 8.96 8.45
C ARG A 35 -3.79 7.62 8.86
N TYR A 36 -2.58 7.40 8.41
CA TYR A 36 -1.72 6.33 8.90
C TYR A 36 -0.92 6.85 10.09
N THR A 37 -0.87 6.08 11.16
CA THR A 37 0.01 6.37 12.28
C THR A 37 1.29 5.58 12.09
N TYR A 38 2.40 6.28 12.05
CA TYR A 38 3.74 5.70 11.92
C TYR A 38 4.36 5.63 13.32
N LEU A 39 4.60 4.43 13.80
CA LEU A 39 5.28 4.21 15.07
C LEU A 39 6.71 3.79 14.81
N PRO A 40 7.71 4.48 15.37
CA PRO A 40 9.08 4.05 15.28
C PRO A 40 9.23 2.64 15.88
N VAL A 41 9.98 1.79 15.20
CA VAL A 41 10.21 0.40 15.62
C VAL A 41 11.70 0.11 15.51
N ARG A 42 12.23 -0.59 16.51
CA ARG A 42 13.60 -1.08 16.46
C ARG A 42 13.67 -2.39 15.68
N PRO A 43 14.74 -2.63 14.93
CA PRO A 43 14.89 -3.88 14.17
C PRO A 43 14.79 -5.15 15.04
N GLU A 44 15.19 -5.06 16.31
CA GLU A 44 15.12 -6.16 17.28
C GLU A 44 13.68 -6.52 17.71
N ASP A 45 12.75 -5.58 17.59
CA ASP A 45 11.35 -5.80 17.97
C ASP A 45 10.53 -6.44 16.83
N LEU A 46 11.17 -6.69 15.69
CA LEU A 46 10.55 -7.31 14.52
C LEU A 46 10.60 -8.84 14.63
N GLY A 47 9.56 -9.49 14.15
CA GLY A 47 9.59 -10.95 14.00
C GLY A 47 10.76 -11.40 13.13
N PRO A 48 11.28 -12.64 13.32
CA PRO A 48 12.51 -13.10 12.71
C PRO A 48 12.54 -13.01 11.18
N GLU A 49 11.42 -13.25 10.53
CA GLU A 49 11.27 -13.19 9.08
C GLU A 49 11.37 -11.74 8.56
N VAL A 50 10.64 -10.83 9.20
CA VAL A 50 10.66 -9.39 8.85
C VAL A 50 12.06 -8.83 9.09
N ALA A 51 12.67 -9.16 10.23
CA ALA A 51 14.02 -8.73 10.58
C ALA A 51 15.07 -9.27 9.59
N ALA A 52 14.93 -10.51 9.13
CA ALA A 52 15.82 -11.11 8.13
C ALA A 52 15.73 -10.39 6.79
N PHE A 53 14.50 -10.14 6.29
CA PHE A 53 14.27 -9.42 5.05
C PHE A 53 14.83 -7.99 5.11
N ILE A 54 14.47 -7.24 6.15
CA ILE A 54 14.94 -5.85 6.31
C ILE A 54 16.45 -5.80 6.39
N ARG A 55 17.08 -6.65 7.19
CA ARG A 55 18.54 -6.70 7.36
C ARG A 55 19.25 -7.00 6.04
N HIS A 56 18.76 -8.01 5.29
CA HIS A 56 19.31 -8.37 3.99
C HIS A 56 19.22 -7.20 3.01
N THR A 57 18.03 -6.58 2.91
CA THR A 57 17.78 -5.46 1.99
C THR A 57 18.59 -4.22 2.37
N VAL A 58 18.65 -3.88 3.66
CA VAL A 58 19.45 -2.75 4.15
C VAL A 58 20.94 -2.98 3.88
N HIS A 59 21.43 -4.21 4.07
CA HIS A 59 22.83 -4.54 3.79
C HIS A 59 23.15 -4.38 2.29
N ALA A 60 22.29 -4.88 1.40
CA ALA A 60 22.46 -4.75 -0.03
C ALA A 60 22.44 -3.28 -0.48
N LEU A 61 21.48 -2.48 0.01
CA LEU A 61 21.37 -1.07 -0.34
C LEU A 61 22.49 -0.20 0.23
N ARG A 62 23.06 -0.59 1.36
CA ARG A 62 24.26 0.09 1.90
C ARG A 62 25.47 -0.07 1.00
N ALA A 63 25.63 -1.20 0.34
CA ALA A 63 26.70 -1.40 -0.65
C ALA A 63 26.54 -0.45 -1.86
N GLU A 64 25.30 -0.01 -2.14
CA GLU A 64 24.97 0.96 -3.18
C GLU A 64 24.95 2.42 -2.68
N GLY A 65 25.39 2.69 -1.47
CA GLY A 65 25.50 4.04 -0.92
C GLY A 65 24.28 4.54 -0.13
N TYR A 66 23.24 3.72 0.04
CA TYR A 66 22.07 4.12 0.81
C TYR A 66 22.30 4.02 2.32
N ASN A 67 21.78 4.99 3.06
CA ASN A 67 21.80 5.01 4.52
C ASN A 67 20.36 4.88 5.06
N ALA A 68 20.17 3.96 6.01
CA ALA A 68 18.89 3.82 6.69
C ALA A 68 18.66 5.02 7.63
N VAL A 69 17.55 5.73 7.45
CA VAL A 69 17.22 6.94 8.21
C VAL A 69 16.06 6.76 9.17
N ALA A 70 15.14 5.84 8.89
CA ALA A 70 14.00 5.59 9.75
C ALA A 70 13.49 4.17 9.59
N SER A 71 13.01 3.59 10.70
CA SER A 71 12.26 2.32 10.72
C SER A 71 10.95 2.55 11.44
N PHE A 72 9.85 2.10 10.86
CA PHE A 72 8.53 2.33 11.43
C PHE A 72 7.55 1.20 11.11
N ARG A 73 6.54 1.10 11.96
CA ARG A 73 5.37 0.26 11.74
C ARG A 73 4.18 1.15 11.40
N VAL A 74 3.44 0.78 10.38
CA VAL A 74 2.19 1.44 10.02
C VAL A 74 1.06 0.83 10.85
N VAL A 75 0.36 1.69 11.56
CA VAL A 75 -0.78 1.33 12.42
C VAL A 75 -2.02 2.04 11.90
N GLU A 76 -3.18 1.44 12.13
CA GLU A 76 -4.49 2.02 11.76
C GLU A 76 -4.72 2.21 10.24
N GLY A 77 -3.97 1.53 9.41
CA GLY A 77 -4.22 1.50 7.97
C GLY A 77 -5.45 0.67 7.61
N VAL A 78 -5.21 -0.53 7.15
CA VAL A 78 -6.27 -1.50 6.80
C VAL A 78 -6.44 -2.49 7.94
N PRO A 79 -7.67 -2.77 8.41
CA PRO A 79 -7.91 -3.79 9.43
C PRO A 79 -7.31 -5.15 9.02
N GLY A 80 -6.61 -5.79 9.95
CA GLY A 80 -5.94 -7.07 9.70
C GLY A 80 -4.64 -6.97 8.87
N VAL A 81 -4.16 -5.77 8.56
CA VAL A 81 -2.90 -5.55 7.87
C VAL A 81 -1.91 -4.84 8.78
N THR A 82 -0.72 -5.41 8.90
CA THR A 82 0.41 -4.78 9.59
C THR A 82 1.54 -4.61 8.58
N ALA A 83 2.08 -3.41 8.47
CA ALA A 83 3.21 -3.13 7.61
C ALA A 83 4.39 -2.58 8.42
N PHE A 84 5.58 -3.07 8.10
CA PHE A 84 6.85 -2.59 8.63
C PHE A 84 7.65 -2.02 7.47
N ALA A 85 8.28 -0.87 7.67
CA ALA A 85 9.08 -0.27 6.62
C ALA A 85 10.35 0.36 7.17
N VAL A 86 11.39 0.33 6.35
CA VAL A 86 12.63 1.07 6.54
C VAL A 86 12.81 2.02 5.37
N LEU A 87 13.04 3.28 5.68
CA LEU A 87 13.36 4.31 4.72
C LEU A 87 14.89 4.45 4.65
N LEU A 88 15.42 4.45 3.43
CA LEU A 88 16.82 4.66 3.14
C LEU A 88 16.97 5.84 2.18
N VAL A 89 18.06 6.56 2.30
CA VAL A 89 18.38 7.72 1.46
C VAL A 89 19.82 7.60 0.99
N GLU A 90 20.05 7.90 -0.28
CA GLU A 90 21.36 8.14 -0.84
C GLU A 90 21.65 9.64 -0.79
N PRO A 91 22.59 10.11 0.04
CA PRO A 91 22.76 11.53 0.29
C PRO A 91 23.20 12.36 -0.91
N LEU A 92 23.95 11.73 -1.84
CA LEU A 92 24.55 12.44 -2.98
C LEU A 92 23.57 12.63 -4.15
N ALA A 93 22.73 11.63 -4.42
CA ALA A 93 21.83 11.65 -5.57
C ALA A 93 20.36 11.91 -5.19
N LEU A 94 20.08 12.16 -3.91
CA LEU A 94 18.72 12.37 -3.38
C LEU A 94 17.75 11.22 -3.69
N ASN A 95 18.28 10.05 -4.02
CA ASN A 95 17.50 8.86 -4.23
C ASN A 95 16.96 8.34 -2.89
N ARG A 96 15.74 7.81 -2.93
CA ARG A 96 15.09 7.22 -1.77
C ARG A 96 14.77 5.78 -2.04
N ALA A 97 14.98 4.94 -1.05
CA ALA A 97 14.55 3.56 -1.10
C ALA A 97 13.68 3.25 0.11
N GLN A 98 12.65 2.44 -0.09
CA GLN A 98 11.80 1.96 0.97
C GLN A 98 11.74 0.43 0.89
N ALA A 99 12.21 -0.23 1.93
CA ALA A 99 12.00 -1.65 2.11
C ALA A 99 10.82 -1.85 3.06
N ALA A 100 9.76 -2.49 2.59
CA ALA A 100 8.56 -2.75 3.38
C ALA A 100 8.23 -4.23 3.43
N PHE A 101 7.66 -4.67 4.54
CA PHE A 101 7.16 -6.02 4.73
C PHE A 101 5.72 -5.92 5.26
N THR A 102 4.78 -6.38 4.45
CA THR A 102 3.36 -6.32 4.78
C THR A 102 2.85 -7.70 5.15
N ILE A 103 2.14 -7.79 6.27
CA ILE A 103 1.48 -8.99 6.74
C ILE A 103 -0.02 -8.71 6.77
N GLY A 104 -0.76 -9.41 5.94
CA GLY A 104 -2.22 -9.33 5.89
C GLY A 104 -2.86 -10.61 6.45
N HIS A 105 -3.82 -10.46 7.36
CA HIS A 105 -4.60 -11.56 7.90
C HIS A 105 -6.00 -11.51 7.28
N GLY A 106 -6.23 -12.36 6.28
CA GLY A 106 -7.53 -12.50 5.61
C GLY A 106 -8.14 -13.87 5.87
N GLY A 107 -8.94 -14.03 6.92
CA GLY A 107 -9.51 -15.31 7.29
C GLY A 107 -8.44 -16.35 7.64
N PRO A 108 -8.48 -17.57 7.05
CA PRO A 108 -7.51 -18.63 7.33
C PRO A 108 -6.15 -18.41 6.65
N VAL A 109 -6.02 -17.39 5.80
CA VAL A 109 -4.82 -17.15 5.01
C VAL A 109 -4.07 -15.94 5.55
N THR A 110 -2.77 -16.10 5.78
CA THR A 110 -1.85 -15.00 6.09
C THR A 110 -1.03 -14.68 4.85
N LEU A 111 -1.23 -13.51 4.30
CA LEU A 111 -0.46 -13.01 3.17
C LEU A 111 0.77 -12.27 3.68
N ARG A 112 1.93 -12.55 3.10
CA ARG A 112 3.21 -11.94 3.45
C ARG A 112 3.85 -11.40 2.18
N THR A 113 4.03 -10.09 2.14
CA THR A 113 4.51 -9.42 0.92
C THR A 113 5.72 -8.55 1.25
N PRO A 114 6.93 -9.00 0.90
CA PRO A 114 8.11 -8.16 0.93
C PRO A 114 8.11 -7.22 -0.28
N THR A 115 8.35 -5.95 -0.06
CA THR A 115 8.36 -4.93 -1.12
C THR A 115 9.60 -4.06 -0.99
N LEU A 116 10.25 -3.82 -2.12
CA LEU A 116 11.32 -2.83 -2.24
C LEU A 116 10.92 -1.83 -3.31
N THR A 117 10.93 -0.56 -2.95
CA THR A 117 10.69 0.55 -3.88
C THR A 117 11.88 1.48 -3.83
N VAL A 118 12.41 1.82 -4.99
CA VAL A 118 13.48 2.82 -5.15
C VAL A 118 12.94 3.94 -6.01
N GLY A 119 13.12 5.17 -5.57
CA GLY A 119 12.59 6.34 -6.26
C GLY A 119 13.58 7.50 -6.28
N THR A 120 13.51 8.26 -7.34
CA THR A 120 14.26 9.50 -7.54
C THR A 120 13.27 10.63 -7.79
N LYS A 121 13.50 11.77 -7.15
CA LYS A 121 12.77 12.99 -7.44
C LYS A 121 13.69 13.94 -8.22
N PHE A 122 13.24 14.40 -9.37
CA PHE A 122 13.97 15.32 -10.23
C PHE A 122 13.72 16.79 -9.80
N GLU A 123 14.59 17.69 -10.25
CA GLU A 123 14.49 19.13 -9.93
C GLU A 123 13.22 19.80 -10.48
N ASP A 124 12.69 19.27 -11.60
CA ASP A 124 11.45 19.73 -12.21
C ASP A 124 10.18 19.29 -11.44
N GLY A 125 10.36 18.55 -10.33
CA GLY A 125 9.27 18.04 -9.50
C GLY A 125 8.74 16.68 -9.93
N THR A 126 9.17 16.16 -11.09
CA THR A 126 8.83 14.80 -11.51
C THR A 126 9.49 13.76 -10.62
N SER A 127 8.93 12.57 -10.55
CA SER A 127 9.51 11.46 -9.81
C SER A 127 9.44 10.17 -10.61
N LEU A 128 10.47 9.35 -10.49
CA LEU A 128 10.51 7.99 -11.01
C LEU A 128 10.63 7.04 -9.84
N ALA A 129 9.78 6.02 -9.79
CA ALA A 129 9.87 4.96 -8.81
C ALA A 129 9.81 3.59 -9.49
N VAL A 130 10.65 2.67 -9.01
CA VAL A 130 10.68 1.27 -9.42
C VAL A 130 10.42 0.42 -8.19
N SER A 131 9.50 -0.52 -8.31
CA SER A 131 9.13 -1.44 -7.23
C SER A 131 9.13 -2.88 -7.72
N ASN A 132 9.49 -3.81 -6.84
CA ASN A 132 9.35 -5.25 -7.08
C ASN A 132 7.92 -5.76 -6.82
N PHE A 133 6.98 -4.87 -6.55
CA PHE A 133 5.58 -5.24 -6.37
C PHE A 133 4.95 -5.57 -7.74
N ALA A 134 4.41 -6.77 -7.88
CA ALA A 134 3.89 -7.26 -9.17
C ALA A 134 2.67 -6.47 -9.69
N ASP A 135 1.95 -5.78 -8.79
CA ASP A 135 0.76 -4.98 -9.10
C ASP A 135 1.02 -3.46 -9.05
N ALA A 136 2.22 -3.04 -9.38
CA ALA A 136 2.60 -1.62 -9.40
C ALA A 136 1.78 -0.72 -10.37
N GLY A 137 0.75 -1.27 -11.00
CA GLY A 137 -0.21 -0.53 -11.83
C GLY A 137 -1.30 0.24 -11.08
N VAL A 138 -1.26 0.28 -9.74
CA VAL A 138 -2.35 0.88 -8.94
C VAL A 138 -2.10 2.35 -8.60
N PHE A 139 -0.93 2.87 -8.80
CA PHE A 139 -0.68 4.30 -8.64
C PHE A 139 -0.70 4.97 -10.00
N PRO A 140 -1.78 5.71 -10.34
CA PRO A 140 -1.72 6.59 -11.50
C PRO A 140 -0.57 7.58 -11.29
N PRO A 141 0.17 7.95 -12.35
CA PRO A 141 1.11 9.05 -12.24
C PRO A 141 0.36 10.27 -11.71
N ASP A 142 0.94 10.92 -10.72
CA ASP A 142 0.42 12.19 -10.22
C ASP A 142 0.24 13.16 -11.39
N PRO A 143 -0.91 13.84 -11.48
CA PRO A 143 -1.19 14.79 -12.55
C PRO A 143 -0.24 15.97 -12.56
#